data_351f7bc4b8e765b7c93d2cac6287f7cf
#
_entry.id   351f7bc4b8e765b7c93d2cac6287f7cf
#
_cell.length_a   1.000
_cell.length_b   1.000
_cell.length_c   1.000
_cell.angle_alpha   90.00
_cell.angle_beta   90.00
_cell.angle_gamma   90.00
#
_symmetry.space_group_name_H-M   'P 1'
#
loop_
_entity.id
_entity.type
_entity.pdbx_description
1 polymer ?
#
loop_
_entity_poly.entity_id
_entity_poly.type
_entity_poly.pdbx_seq_one_letter_code
_entity_poly.pdbx_strand_id
1 'polypeptide(L)'
;MKIYIYTIPKAGTYFLADFIARLGFSNTGFHVSQKSFLDTAAFDLETNARFPSKTKQKQLFYRTLTRMSDGELAFGHFPVPLMSWMFPDFYFVCAYRHPRRTLVSEFIDFRFRRADIAWISRDSIADDRQAFCAYLLRHGQAHMTIFSQMLGVTMLLNEPLCRRFQHERTHLLNFDRFLQGPEGALALAEALGVDPALAPEALEATRAAETKTKATDLKVDRTALWNDEAEDIYARLDAEAFVQRGRELGWDI
;
A
#
# COMPACT_ATOMS: atom_id res chain seq x y z
N MET A 1 4.20 -16.83 -14.29
CA MET A 1 4.45 -15.43 -13.84
C MET A 1 4.13 -15.34 -12.36
N LYS A 2 5.04 -14.76 -11.54
CA LYS A 2 4.86 -14.45 -10.11
C LYS A 2 4.52 -12.99 -9.97
N ILE A 3 3.69 -12.62 -8.99
CA ILE A 3 3.27 -11.23 -8.79
C ILE A 3 3.76 -10.71 -7.44
N TYR A 4 4.33 -9.51 -7.44
CA TYR A 4 4.58 -8.77 -6.21
C TYR A 4 3.85 -7.42 -6.25
N ILE A 5 2.97 -7.21 -5.27
CA ILE A 5 2.21 -5.98 -5.12
C ILE A 5 2.97 -5.07 -4.16
N TYR A 6 3.57 -3.99 -4.68
CA TYR A 6 4.25 -2.97 -3.90
C TYR A 6 3.33 -1.76 -3.72
N THR A 7 3.07 -1.38 -2.48
CA THR A 7 2.19 -0.25 -2.21
C THR A 7 2.78 0.70 -1.18
N ILE A 8 2.45 1.97 -1.30
CA ILE A 8 2.51 2.88 -0.15
C ILE A 8 1.54 2.35 0.91
N PRO A 9 1.87 2.36 2.21
CA PRO A 9 0.93 1.97 3.25
C PRO A 9 -0.40 2.69 3.08
N LYS A 10 -1.51 1.95 3.24
CA LYS A 10 -2.88 2.45 3.07
C LYS A 10 -3.26 2.85 1.63
N ALA A 11 -2.47 2.44 0.63
CA ALA A 11 -2.82 2.52 -0.79
C ALA A 11 -3.39 1.18 -1.34
N GLY A 12 -4.15 0.46 -0.52
CA GLY A 12 -4.97 -0.66 -0.98
C GLY A 12 -4.28 -2.01 -1.09
N THR A 13 -3.20 -2.28 -0.35
CA THR A 13 -2.42 -3.53 -0.42
C THR A 13 -3.29 -4.80 -0.38
N TYR A 14 -4.13 -4.93 0.64
CA TYR A 14 -4.98 -6.12 0.80
C TYR A 14 -6.13 -6.15 -0.20
N PHE A 15 -6.63 -4.99 -0.61
CA PHE A 15 -7.65 -4.89 -1.64
C PHE A 15 -7.13 -5.41 -2.98
N LEU A 16 -5.96 -4.94 -3.40
CA LEU A 16 -5.33 -5.39 -4.65
C LEU A 16 -4.94 -6.87 -4.60
N ALA A 17 -4.49 -7.36 -3.44
CA ALA A 17 -4.19 -8.78 -3.27
C ALA A 17 -5.45 -9.66 -3.41
N ASP A 18 -6.59 -9.24 -2.83
CA ASP A 18 -7.86 -9.94 -3.00
C ASP A 18 -8.37 -9.84 -4.44
N PHE A 19 -8.33 -8.66 -5.05
CA PHE A 19 -8.72 -8.45 -6.44
C PHE A 19 -7.93 -9.37 -7.40
N ILE A 20 -6.61 -9.38 -7.29
CA ILE A 20 -5.75 -10.20 -8.16
C ILE A 20 -5.96 -11.70 -7.89
N ALA A 21 -6.23 -12.08 -6.64
CA ALA A 21 -6.58 -13.46 -6.31
C ALA A 21 -7.89 -13.90 -7.01
N ARG A 22 -8.89 -13.00 -7.09
CA ARG A 22 -10.15 -13.27 -7.82
C ARG A 22 -9.98 -13.35 -9.34
N LEU A 23 -8.89 -12.80 -9.87
CA LEU A 23 -8.49 -12.98 -11.27
C LEU A 23 -7.80 -14.34 -11.53
N GLY A 24 -7.67 -15.21 -10.51
CA GLY A 24 -7.14 -16.56 -10.65
C GLY A 24 -5.73 -16.77 -10.12
N PHE A 25 -5.10 -15.77 -9.50
CA PHE A 25 -3.80 -15.94 -8.85
C PHE A 25 -3.94 -16.45 -7.41
N SER A 26 -2.99 -17.27 -6.98
CA SER A 26 -2.97 -17.83 -5.63
C SER A 26 -2.33 -16.83 -4.65
N ASN A 27 -3.12 -16.36 -3.67
CA ASN A 27 -2.60 -15.45 -2.65
C ASN A 27 -1.82 -16.24 -1.59
N THR A 28 -0.50 -16.06 -1.55
CA THR A 28 0.37 -16.72 -0.57
C THR A 28 0.22 -16.15 0.85
N GLY A 29 -0.41 -15.00 1.00
CA GLY A 29 -0.42 -14.24 2.25
C GLY A 29 0.95 -13.64 2.64
N PHE A 30 1.99 -13.78 1.83
CA PHE A 30 3.30 -13.24 2.13
C PHE A 30 3.28 -11.72 2.08
N HIS A 31 3.28 -11.10 3.25
CA HIS A 31 3.36 -9.66 3.42
C HIS A 31 4.78 -9.25 3.82
N VAL A 32 5.50 -8.59 2.91
CA VAL A 32 6.84 -8.09 3.16
C VAL A 32 6.74 -6.69 3.76
N SER A 33 7.07 -6.56 5.05
CA SER A 33 7.04 -5.28 5.75
C SER A 33 8.12 -4.32 5.23
N GLN A 34 7.97 -3.02 5.51
CA GLN A 34 8.97 -1.99 5.17
C GLN A 34 10.40 -2.32 5.63
N LYS A 35 10.55 -3.13 6.69
CA LYS A 35 11.83 -3.55 7.25
C LYS A 35 12.37 -4.84 6.62
N SER A 36 11.89 -5.21 5.43
CA SER A 36 12.27 -6.42 4.70
C SER A 36 11.97 -7.75 5.41
N PHE A 37 11.10 -7.77 6.40
CA PHE A 37 10.68 -8.98 7.09
C PHE A 37 9.30 -9.44 6.62
N LEU A 38 9.12 -10.76 6.61
CA LEU A 38 7.82 -11.36 6.41
C LEU A 38 6.92 -11.07 7.62
N ASP A 39 5.77 -10.49 7.34
CA ASP A 39 4.70 -10.29 8.31
C ASP A 39 3.64 -11.37 8.09
N THR A 40 3.64 -12.39 8.93
CA THR A 40 2.68 -13.50 8.85
C THR A 40 1.28 -13.13 9.35
N ALA A 41 1.13 -11.94 9.91
CA ALA A 41 -0.17 -11.45 10.37
C ALA A 41 -1.22 -11.28 9.27
N ALA A 42 -0.82 -11.39 8.01
CA ALA A 42 -1.76 -11.42 6.89
C ALA A 42 -2.68 -12.66 6.89
N PHE A 43 -2.27 -13.73 7.58
CA PHE A 43 -3.05 -14.98 7.67
C PHE A 43 -4.11 -14.95 8.78
N ASP A 44 -3.92 -14.14 9.81
CA ASP A 44 -4.84 -14.02 10.93
C ASP A 44 -5.24 -12.57 11.15
N LEU A 45 -6.44 -12.24 10.65
CA LEU A 45 -6.97 -10.88 10.68
C LEU A 45 -7.20 -10.38 12.11
N GLU A 46 -7.71 -11.22 12.99
CA GLU A 46 -8.03 -10.86 14.36
C GLU A 46 -6.78 -10.63 15.20
N THR A 47 -5.87 -11.58 15.20
CA THR A 47 -4.60 -11.49 15.93
C THR A 47 -3.76 -10.30 15.46
N ASN A 48 -3.74 -10.06 14.15
CA ASN A 48 -3.01 -8.92 13.62
C ASN A 48 -3.64 -7.57 13.95
N ALA A 49 -4.96 -7.47 14.00
CA ALA A 49 -5.63 -6.25 14.40
C ALA A 49 -5.32 -5.89 15.86
N ARG A 50 -5.31 -6.87 16.75
CA ARG A 50 -5.06 -6.67 18.19
C ARG A 50 -3.57 -6.58 18.54
N PHE A 51 -2.73 -7.41 17.94
CA PHE A 51 -1.32 -7.58 18.33
C PHE A 51 -0.38 -7.71 17.12
N PRO A 52 -0.31 -6.73 16.23
CA PRO A 52 0.43 -6.85 14.97
C PRO A 52 1.94 -7.09 15.17
N SER A 53 2.51 -6.67 16.30
CA SER A 53 3.92 -6.85 16.61
C SER A 53 4.29 -8.29 16.95
N LYS A 54 3.34 -9.11 17.44
CA LYS A 54 3.58 -10.50 17.87
C LYS A 54 3.62 -11.50 16.72
N THR A 55 3.12 -11.13 15.56
CA THR A 55 2.96 -12.02 14.41
C THR A 55 4.05 -11.83 13.34
N LYS A 56 5.05 -10.97 13.58
CA LYS A 56 6.14 -10.73 12.64
C LYS A 56 7.22 -11.81 12.76
N GLN A 57 7.53 -12.42 11.62
CA GLN A 57 8.69 -13.32 11.50
C GLN A 57 9.87 -12.58 10.88
N LYS A 58 11.07 -12.78 11.45
CA LYS A 58 12.32 -12.23 10.93
C LYS A 58 12.87 -13.10 9.77
N GLN A 59 12.06 -13.31 8.75
CA GLN A 59 12.50 -14.01 7.56
C GLN A 59 12.80 -12.98 6.46
N LEU A 60 13.98 -13.04 5.87
CA LEU A 60 14.36 -12.14 4.78
C LEU A 60 13.42 -12.29 3.59
N PHE A 61 12.97 -11.18 3.03
CA PHE A 61 12.06 -11.13 1.88
C PHE A 61 12.56 -11.98 0.70
N TYR A 62 13.87 -12.00 0.45
CA TYR A 62 14.49 -12.76 -0.61
C TYR A 62 14.15 -14.26 -0.52
N ARG A 63 14.34 -14.87 0.65
CA ARG A 63 14.02 -16.29 0.88
C ARG A 63 12.54 -16.60 0.71
N THR A 64 11.69 -15.63 1.00
CA THR A 64 10.25 -15.76 0.86
C THR A 64 9.86 -15.73 -0.62
N LEU A 65 10.30 -14.70 -1.34
CA LEU A 65 9.93 -14.50 -2.73
C LEU A 65 10.52 -15.56 -3.67
N THR A 66 11.74 -16.04 -3.42
CA THR A 66 12.35 -17.12 -4.22
C THR A 66 11.65 -18.49 -4.11
N ARG A 67 10.81 -18.69 -3.08
CA ARG A 67 10.03 -19.91 -2.89
C ARG A 67 8.67 -19.90 -3.60
N MET A 68 8.27 -18.74 -4.12
CA MET A 68 7.00 -18.62 -4.84
C MET A 68 7.03 -19.39 -6.15
N SER A 69 5.88 -19.94 -6.49
CA SER A 69 5.61 -20.63 -7.77
C SER A 69 4.93 -19.67 -8.76
N ASP A 70 4.92 -20.02 -10.03
CA ASP A 70 4.12 -19.32 -11.04
C ASP A 70 2.63 -19.35 -10.66
N GLY A 71 1.94 -18.26 -10.94
CA GLY A 71 0.55 -18.07 -10.56
C GLY A 71 0.35 -17.61 -9.12
N GLU A 72 1.42 -17.43 -8.33
CA GLU A 72 1.32 -16.93 -6.97
C GLU A 72 1.57 -15.43 -6.86
N LEU A 73 0.93 -14.80 -5.85
CA LEU A 73 1.14 -13.41 -5.50
C LEU A 73 1.64 -13.24 -4.05
N ALA A 74 2.52 -12.26 -3.87
CA ALA A 74 2.93 -11.70 -2.59
C ALA A 74 2.75 -10.18 -2.61
N PHE A 75 2.76 -9.55 -1.46
CA PHE A 75 2.53 -8.11 -1.37
C PHE A 75 3.28 -7.47 -0.20
N GLY A 76 3.35 -6.15 -0.19
CA GLY A 76 3.95 -5.43 0.93
C GLY A 76 4.35 -4.00 0.65
N HIS A 77 5.18 -3.50 1.55
CA HIS A 77 5.66 -2.11 1.54
C HIS A 77 7.17 -2.00 1.36
N PHE A 78 7.84 -3.11 1.14
CA PHE A 78 9.27 -3.13 0.82
C PHE A 78 9.46 -2.92 -0.69
N PRO A 79 10.35 -2.01 -1.13
CA PRO A 79 10.47 -1.61 -2.53
C PRO A 79 11.22 -2.65 -3.38
N VAL A 80 10.71 -3.88 -3.45
CA VAL A 80 11.27 -4.96 -4.29
C VAL A 80 11.46 -4.52 -5.75
N PRO A 81 10.58 -3.71 -6.35
CA PRO A 81 10.77 -3.23 -7.72
C PRO A 81 12.10 -2.50 -7.96
N LEU A 82 12.69 -1.85 -6.93
CA LEU A 82 14.04 -1.25 -7.04
C LEU A 82 15.16 -2.29 -7.21
N MET A 83 14.84 -3.56 -6.94
CA MET A 83 15.75 -4.70 -7.05
C MET A 83 15.22 -5.74 -8.03
N SER A 84 14.45 -5.32 -9.02
CA SER A 84 13.78 -6.19 -10.00
C SER A 84 14.74 -7.11 -10.76
N TRP A 85 15.99 -6.71 -10.94
CA TRP A 85 17.05 -7.55 -11.52
C TRP A 85 17.30 -8.84 -10.74
N MET A 86 16.97 -8.88 -9.43
CA MET A 86 17.04 -10.10 -8.60
C MET A 86 15.83 -11.02 -8.79
N PHE A 87 14.76 -10.51 -9.41
CA PHE A 87 13.47 -11.18 -9.53
C PHE A 87 12.95 -11.13 -10.98
N PRO A 88 13.68 -11.74 -11.94
CA PRO A 88 13.36 -11.62 -13.36
C PRO A 88 12.02 -12.22 -13.75
N ASP A 89 11.48 -13.13 -12.94
CA ASP A 89 10.21 -13.82 -13.21
C ASP A 89 8.99 -13.11 -12.58
N PHE A 90 9.21 -11.99 -11.90
CA PHE A 90 8.13 -11.26 -11.24
C PHE A 90 7.53 -10.19 -12.14
N TYR A 91 6.21 -10.04 -12.01
CA TYR A 91 5.46 -8.87 -12.43
C TYR A 91 5.17 -8.00 -11.21
N PHE A 92 5.42 -6.71 -11.31
CA PHE A 92 5.25 -5.77 -10.21
C PHE A 92 4.00 -4.93 -10.41
N VAL A 93 3.10 -4.97 -9.43
CA VAL A 93 1.96 -4.06 -9.37
C VAL A 93 2.27 -3.02 -8.30
N CYS A 94 2.48 -1.76 -8.72
CA CYS A 94 2.87 -0.67 -7.85
C CYS A 94 1.69 0.29 -7.65
N ALA A 95 1.21 0.43 -6.41
CA ALA A 95 0.09 1.31 -6.14
C ALA A 95 0.46 2.47 -5.23
N TYR A 96 0.08 3.66 -5.66
CA TYR A 96 0.22 4.90 -4.92
C TYR A 96 -1.14 5.53 -4.63
N ARG A 97 -1.14 6.49 -3.72
CA ARG A 97 -2.32 7.23 -3.29
C ARG A 97 -1.88 8.57 -2.73
N HIS A 98 -2.74 9.60 -2.79
CA HIS A 98 -2.40 10.93 -2.26
C HIS A 98 -1.95 10.88 -0.78
N PRO A 99 -0.85 11.58 -0.39
CA PRO A 99 -0.31 11.55 0.97
C PRO A 99 -1.33 11.89 2.05
N ARG A 100 -2.16 12.89 1.85
CA ARG A 100 -3.22 13.26 2.81
C ARG A 100 -4.15 12.09 3.13
N ARG A 101 -4.51 11.30 2.14
CA ARG A 101 -5.41 10.15 2.32
C ARG A 101 -4.73 9.00 3.03
N THR A 102 -3.47 8.73 2.70
CA THR A 102 -2.72 7.64 3.32
C THR A 102 -2.37 7.95 4.77
N LEU A 103 -1.94 9.18 5.08
CA LEU A 103 -1.64 9.65 6.44
C LEU A 103 -2.86 9.54 7.36
N VAL A 104 -4.01 10.05 6.94
CA VAL A 104 -5.26 9.92 7.71
C VAL A 104 -5.64 8.44 7.89
N SER A 105 -5.53 7.64 6.84
CA SER A 105 -5.88 6.21 6.90
C SER A 105 -4.96 5.43 7.83
N GLU A 106 -3.67 5.77 7.88
CA GLU A 106 -2.71 5.14 8.78
C GLU A 106 -2.90 5.60 10.22
N PHE A 107 -3.17 6.89 10.44
CA PHE A 107 -3.55 7.42 11.75
C PHE A 107 -4.77 6.69 12.32
N ILE A 108 -5.83 6.52 11.52
CA ILE A 108 -7.04 5.80 11.95
C ILE A 108 -6.71 4.35 12.34
N ASP A 109 -5.86 3.70 11.57
CA ASP A 109 -5.42 2.33 11.88
C ASP A 109 -4.66 2.28 13.21
N PHE A 110 -3.72 3.20 13.44
CA PHE A 110 -2.92 3.28 14.66
C PHE A 110 -3.76 3.59 15.89
N ARG A 111 -4.69 4.53 15.76
CA ARG A 111 -5.46 5.01 16.89
C ARG A 111 -6.62 4.08 17.31
N PHE A 112 -7.30 3.48 16.34
CA PHE A 112 -8.56 2.79 16.61
C PHE A 112 -8.50 1.27 16.46
N ARG A 113 -7.44 0.74 15.82
CA ARG A 113 -7.33 -0.69 15.54
C ARG A 113 -6.16 -1.36 16.22
N ARG A 114 -5.13 -0.60 16.56
CA ARG A 114 -3.88 -1.14 17.08
C ARG A 114 -3.77 -0.91 18.58
N ALA A 115 -4.14 -1.92 19.35
CA ALA A 115 -4.05 -1.88 20.82
C ALA A 115 -2.60 -1.80 21.35
N ASP A 116 -1.60 -2.14 20.52
CA ASP A 116 -0.18 -2.10 20.89
C ASP A 116 0.45 -0.69 20.79
N ILE A 117 -0.29 0.31 20.28
CA ILE A 117 0.19 1.68 20.13
C ILE A 117 -0.42 2.59 21.20
N ALA A 118 0.03 2.41 22.44
CA ALA A 118 -0.52 3.11 23.59
C ALA A 118 -0.40 4.65 23.52
N TRP A 119 0.71 5.18 22.96
CA TRP A 119 0.99 6.62 22.95
C TRP A 119 -0.02 7.49 22.17
N ILE A 120 -0.80 6.88 21.29
CA ILE A 120 -1.83 7.56 20.48
C ILE A 120 -3.25 7.07 20.82
N SER A 121 -3.39 6.23 21.83
CA SER A 121 -4.70 5.75 22.28
C SER A 121 -5.56 6.90 22.82
N ARG A 122 -6.86 6.67 22.93
CA ARG A 122 -7.79 7.67 23.52
C ARG A 122 -7.52 7.95 24.99
N ASP A 123 -6.93 6.98 25.70
CA ASP A 123 -6.53 7.16 27.10
C ASP A 123 -5.31 8.09 27.22
N SER A 124 -4.43 8.11 26.21
CA SER A 124 -3.24 8.98 26.21
C SER A 124 -3.52 10.38 25.67
N ILE A 125 -4.32 10.49 24.63
CA ILE A 125 -4.72 11.77 24.02
C ILE A 125 -6.22 11.68 23.70
N ALA A 126 -7.05 12.39 24.46
CA ALA A 126 -8.51 12.31 24.33
C ALA A 126 -9.02 12.90 23.00
N ASP A 127 -8.46 14.03 22.58
CA ASP A 127 -8.84 14.73 21.35
C ASP A 127 -8.23 14.11 20.10
N ASP A 128 -9.06 13.82 19.08
CA ASP A 128 -8.62 13.14 17.86
C ASP A 128 -7.76 14.05 16.96
N ARG A 129 -7.93 15.38 17.00
CA ARG A 129 -7.13 16.34 16.22
C ARG A 129 -5.73 16.47 16.82
N GLN A 130 -5.65 16.60 18.15
CA GLN A 130 -4.35 16.62 18.85
C GLN A 130 -3.58 15.30 18.62
N ALA A 131 -4.28 14.17 18.67
CA ALA A 131 -3.69 12.88 18.38
C ALA A 131 -3.19 12.79 16.92
N PHE A 132 -3.91 13.38 15.97
CA PHE A 132 -3.49 13.42 14.58
C PHE A 132 -2.24 14.29 14.38
N CYS A 133 -2.17 15.47 15.01
CA CYS A 133 -0.96 16.30 15.00
C CYS A 133 0.24 15.56 15.59
N ALA A 134 0.05 14.89 16.74
CA ALA A 134 1.10 14.06 17.35
C ALA A 134 1.55 12.90 16.43
N TYR A 135 0.62 12.28 15.70
CA TYR A 135 0.92 11.27 14.70
C TYR A 135 1.75 11.84 13.55
N LEU A 136 1.36 12.97 12.97
CA LEU A 136 2.10 13.61 11.88
C LEU A 136 3.53 13.97 12.29
N LEU A 137 3.71 14.53 13.48
CA LEU A 137 5.03 14.86 14.02
C LEU A 137 5.93 13.64 14.21
N ARG A 138 5.37 12.53 14.66
CA ARG A 138 6.14 11.33 15.00
C ARG A 138 6.36 10.38 13.82
N HIS A 139 5.39 10.25 12.93
CA HIS A 139 5.38 9.26 11.84
C HIS A 139 5.35 9.85 10.44
N GLY A 140 4.99 11.12 10.30
CA GLY A 140 4.86 11.75 8.99
C GLY A 140 6.11 11.62 8.13
N GLN A 141 7.29 11.92 8.69
CA GLN A 141 8.55 11.82 7.95
C GLN A 141 8.87 10.38 7.50
N ALA A 142 8.62 9.39 8.36
CA ALA A 142 8.81 7.99 7.99
C ALA A 142 7.86 7.57 6.87
N HIS A 143 6.62 8.06 6.89
CA HIS A 143 5.64 7.85 5.83
C HIS A 143 6.09 8.48 4.51
N MET A 144 6.60 9.72 4.53
CA MET A 144 7.12 10.40 3.35
C MET A 144 8.35 9.71 2.75
N THR A 145 9.17 9.04 3.57
CA THR A 145 10.28 8.21 3.07
C THR A 145 9.78 7.09 2.14
N ILE A 146 8.61 6.52 2.39
CA ILE A 146 8.04 5.49 1.51
C ILE A 146 7.53 6.10 0.20
N PHE A 147 6.99 7.32 0.25
CA PHE A 147 6.67 8.06 -0.97
C PHE A 147 7.92 8.28 -1.83
N SER A 148 9.05 8.67 -1.24
CA SER A 148 10.31 8.83 -1.97
C SER A 148 10.78 7.53 -2.62
N GLN A 149 10.59 6.39 -1.97
CA GLN A 149 10.90 5.08 -2.54
C GLN A 149 9.99 4.76 -3.75
N MET A 150 8.69 5.08 -3.66
CA MET A 150 7.77 4.90 -4.78
C MET A 150 8.12 5.82 -5.96
N LEU A 151 8.49 7.07 -5.69
CA LEU A 151 9.02 7.98 -6.72
C LEU A 151 10.28 7.40 -7.36
N GLY A 152 11.18 6.82 -6.57
CA GLY A 152 12.38 6.13 -7.06
C GLY A 152 12.02 4.98 -8.01
N VAL A 153 11.01 4.16 -7.68
CA VAL A 153 10.49 3.13 -8.58
C VAL A 153 10.00 3.76 -9.89
N THR A 154 9.20 4.83 -9.80
CA THR A 154 8.65 5.51 -10.98
C THR A 154 9.75 6.14 -11.85
N MET A 155 10.76 6.74 -11.23
CA MET A 155 11.92 7.29 -11.95
C MET A 155 12.66 6.20 -12.72
N LEU A 156 12.91 5.04 -12.10
CA LEU A 156 13.54 3.91 -12.77
C LEU A 156 12.73 3.40 -13.97
N LEU A 157 11.41 3.41 -13.88
CA LEU A 157 10.52 3.04 -14.99
C LEU A 157 10.60 4.02 -16.17
N ASN A 158 10.87 5.29 -15.90
CA ASN A 158 10.95 6.34 -16.90
C ASN A 158 12.36 6.48 -17.52
N GLU A 159 13.41 5.96 -16.86
CA GLU A 159 14.77 5.99 -17.38
C GLU A 159 14.94 5.07 -18.59
N PRO A 160 15.49 5.57 -19.73
CA PRO A 160 15.62 4.77 -20.96
C PRO A 160 16.43 3.49 -20.79
N LEU A 161 17.47 3.52 -19.94
CA LEU A 161 18.31 2.35 -19.64
C LEU A 161 17.56 1.31 -18.81
N CYS A 162 16.69 1.75 -17.92
CA CYS A 162 15.89 0.88 -17.05
C CYS A 162 14.66 0.32 -17.77
N ARG A 163 14.08 1.05 -18.71
CA ARG A 163 12.96 0.58 -19.56
C ARG A 163 13.26 -0.76 -20.23
N ARG A 164 14.50 -1.03 -20.59
CA ARG A 164 14.90 -2.27 -21.25
C ARG A 164 14.76 -3.50 -20.37
N PHE A 165 14.73 -3.34 -19.05
CA PHE A 165 14.70 -4.43 -18.08
C PHE A 165 13.42 -4.54 -17.26
N GLN A 166 12.59 -3.50 -17.22
CA GLN A 166 11.54 -3.42 -16.21
C GLN A 166 10.17 -2.94 -16.70
N HIS A 167 10.10 -2.14 -17.77
CA HIS A 167 8.86 -1.47 -18.15
C HIS A 167 7.72 -2.45 -18.50
N GLU A 168 8.04 -3.55 -19.16
CA GLU A 168 7.06 -4.57 -19.57
C GLU A 168 6.53 -5.42 -18.39
N ARG A 169 7.14 -5.29 -17.21
CA ARG A 169 6.81 -6.10 -16.03
C ARG A 169 6.34 -5.29 -14.82
N THR A 170 6.02 -4.03 -15.03
CA THR A 170 5.56 -3.16 -13.94
C THR A 170 4.34 -2.37 -14.35
N HIS A 171 3.27 -2.50 -13.56
CA HIS A 171 2.05 -1.73 -13.68
C HIS A 171 1.95 -0.76 -12.51
N LEU A 172 1.93 0.54 -12.83
CA LEU A 172 1.80 1.62 -11.84
C LEU A 172 0.36 2.12 -11.86
N LEU A 173 -0.28 2.20 -10.70
CA LEU A 173 -1.68 2.63 -10.60
C LEU A 173 -1.93 3.59 -9.42
N ASN A 174 -2.85 4.51 -9.64
CA ASN A 174 -3.47 5.32 -8.58
C ASN A 174 -4.61 4.52 -7.95
N PHE A 175 -4.48 4.22 -6.65
CA PHE A 175 -5.48 3.40 -5.96
C PHE A 175 -6.85 4.08 -5.85
N ASP A 176 -6.90 5.40 -5.69
CA ASP A 176 -8.19 6.11 -5.62
C ASP A 176 -8.94 6.05 -6.96
N ARG A 177 -8.23 6.19 -8.09
CA ARG A 177 -8.83 6.01 -9.42
C ARG A 177 -9.22 4.57 -9.70
N PHE A 178 -8.39 3.62 -9.29
CA PHE A 178 -8.73 2.20 -9.37
C PHE A 178 -10.07 1.88 -8.72
N LEU A 179 -10.44 2.61 -7.67
CA LEU A 179 -11.73 2.45 -6.99
C LEU A 179 -12.90 3.19 -7.65
N GLN A 180 -12.66 4.14 -8.58
CA GLN A 180 -13.74 4.97 -9.13
C GLN A 180 -14.57 4.29 -10.21
N GLY A 181 -13.96 3.38 -10.97
CA GLY A 181 -14.63 2.71 -12.09
C GLY A 181 -13.97 1.38 -12.44
N PRO A 182 -14.44 0.68 -13.45
CA PRO A 182 -13.88 -0.59 -13.89
C PRO A 182 -12.59 -0.43 -14.71
N GLU A 183 -12.29 0.78 -15.23
CA GLU A 183 -11.22 1.00 -16.21
C GLU A 183 -9.85 0.59 -15.67
N GLY A 184 -9.55 0.93 -14.42
CA GLY A 184 -8.30 0.54 -13.76
C GLY A 184 -8.20 -0.97 -13.55
N ALA A 185 -9.32 -1.61 -13.25
CA ALA A 185 -9.39 -3.07 -13.05
C ALA A 185 -9.24 -3.81 -14.39
N LEU A 186 -9.87 -3.31 -15.48
CA LEU A 186 -9.73 -3.84 -16.82
C LEU A 186 -8.27 -3.75 -17.28
N ALA A 187 -7.66 -2.58 -17.15
CA ALA A 187 -6.25 -2.35 -17.54
C ALA A 187 -5.29 -3.24 -16.76
N LEU A 188 -5.53 -3.45 -15.45
CA LEU A 188 -4.70 -4.34 -14.65
C LEU A 188 -4.87 -5.82 -15.05
N ALA A 189 -6.10 -6.27 -15.32
CA ALA A 189 -6.34 -7.64 -15.79
C ALA A 189 -5.63 -7.90 -17.14
N GLU A 190 -5.75 -6.98 -18.09
CA GLU A 190 -5.05 -7.05 -19.38
C GLU A 190 -3.54 -7.11 -19.20
N ALA A 191 -2.97 -6.23 -18.35
CA ALA A 191 -1.55 -6.18 -18.05
C ALA A 191 -1.03 -7.49 -17.39
N LEU A 192 -1.90 -8.19 -16.65
CA LEU A 192 -1.60 -9.51 -16.06
C LEU A 192 -1.84 -10.67 -17.03
N GLY A 193 -2.29 -10.41 -18.26
CA GLY A 193 -2.60 -11.45 -19.25
C GLY A 193 -3.84 -12.27 -18.91
N VAL A 194 -4.77 -11.70 -18.15
CA VAL A 194 -6.06 -12.31 -17.76
C VAL A 194 -7.16 -11.70 -18.61
N ASP A 195 -8.21 -12.47 -18.91
CA ASP A 195 -9.38 -11.96 -19.61
C ASP A 195 -9.98 -10.75 -18.89
N PRO A 196 -9.95 -9.55 -19.49
CA PRO A 196 -10.48 -8.33 -18.87
C PRO A 196 -11.96 -8.43 -18.49
N ALA A 197 -12.73 -9.30 -19.15
CA ALA A 197 -14.15 -9.52 -18.83
C ALA A 197 -14.39 -10.00 -17.40
N LEU A 198 -13.39 -10.60 -16.75
CA LEU A 198 -13.47 -11.03 -15.35
C LEU A 198 -13.30 -9.88 -14.34
N ALA A 199 -12.70 -8.77 -14.76
CA ALA A 199 -12.30 -7.70 -13.85
C ALA A 199 -13.48 -6.96 -13.16
N PRO A 200 -14.61 -6.65 -13.82
CA PRO A 200 -15.74 -5.99 -13.15
C PRO A 200 -16.33 -6.83 -12.01
N GLU A 201 -16.55 -8.13 -12.22
CA GLU A 201 -17.08 -9.02 -11.18
C GLU A 201 -16.08 -9.18 -10.02
N ALA A 202 -14.80 -9.38 -10.32
CA ALA A 202 -13.74 -9.46 -9.32
C ALA A 202 -13.66 -8.16 -8.49
N LEU A 203 -13.78 -6.98 -9.12
CA LEU A 203 -13.77 -5.69 -8.45
C LEU A 203 -14.94 -5.53 -7.48
N GLU A 204 -16.16 -5.84 -7.91
CA GLU A 204 -17.36 -5.75 -7.06
C GLU A 204 -17.29 -6.76 -5.89
N ALA A 205 -16.87 -7.98 -6.16
CA ALA A 205 -16.68 -8.98 -5.11
C ALA A 205 -15.62 -8.55 -4.08
N THR A 206 -14.53 -7.91 -4.54
CA THR A 206 -13.50 -7.36 -3.64
C THR A 206 -14.02 -6.16 -2.83
N ARG A 207 -14.85 -5.31 -3.43
CA ARG A 207 -15.51 -4.20 -2.72
C ARG A 207 -16.45 -4.70 -1.62
N ALA A 208 -17.15 -5.79 -1.87
CA ALA A 208 -18.06 -6.41 -0.89
C ALA A 208 -17.32 -7.15 0.23
N ALA A 209 -16.11 -7.65 -0.04
CA ALA A 209 -15.35 -8.42 0.93
C ALA A 209 -14.88 -7.57 2.12
N GLU A 210 -14.82 -8.19 3.29
CA GLU A 210 -14.12 -7.62 4.44
C GLU A 210 -12.62 -7.74 4.22
N THR A 211 -11.94 -6.59 4.17
CA THR A 211 -10.49 -6.55 4.13
C THR A 211 -9.92 -6.14 5.49
N LYS A 212 -8.74 -6.64 5.84
CA LYS A 212 -8.03 -6.40 7.10
C LYS A 212 -7.98 -4.94 7.55
N THR A 213 -8.07 -4.00 6.62
CA THR A 213 -7.93 -2.56 6.91
C THR A 213 -9.13 -1.74 6.48
N LYS A 214 -10.26 -2.38 6.15
CA LYS A 214 -11.50 -1.68 5.79
C LYS A 214 -12.05 -0.95 7.01
N ALA A 215 -12.02 0.38 6.96
CA ALA A 215 -12.44 1.26 8.07
C ALA A 215 -13.87 1.76 7.87
N THR A 216 -14.79 0.90 7.42
CA THR A 216 -16.18 1.29 7.14
C THR A 216 -16.98 1.61 8.40
N ASP A 217 -16.63 1.00 9.53
CA ASP A 217 -17.43 1.07 10.76
C ASP A 217 -16.96 2.17 11.73
N LEU A 218 -15.83 2.82 11.44
CA LEU A 218 -15.31 3.87 12.30
C LEU A 218 -15.90 5.23 11.87
N LYS A 219 -16.79 5.77 12.69
CA LYS A 219 -17.34 7.12 12.54
C LYS A 219 -16.28 8.16 12.93
N VAL A 220 -15.28 8.37 12.07
CA VAL A 220 -14.29 9.43 12.22
C VAL A 220 -14.50 10.45 11.12
N ASP A 221 -14.71 11.69 11.49
CA ASP A 221 -14.71 12.80 10.55
C ASP A 221 -13.26 13.07 10.10
N ARG A 222 -12.92 12.52 8.94
CA ARG A 222 -11.57 12.63 8.37
C ARG A 222 -11.21 14.05 7.98
N THR A 223 -12.19 14.86 7.63
CA THR A 223 -11.98 16.28 7.26
C THR A 223 -11.67 17.11 8.49
N ALA A 224 -12.36 16.84 9.60
CA ALA A 224 -12.15 17.55 10.86
C ALA A 224 -10.78 17.31 11.50
N LEU A 225 -10.03 16.29 11.07
CA LEU A 225 -8.66 16.06 11.54
C LEU A 225 -7.68 17.13 11.01
N TRP A 226 -7.94 17.70 9.84
CA TRP A 226 -7.11 18.73 9.22
C TRP A 226 -7.47 20.11 9.78
N ASN A 227 -6.83 20.48 10.88
CA ASN A 227 -6.86 21.83 11.45
C ASN A 227 -5.59 22.61 11.04
N ASP A 228 -5.50 23.88 11.40
CA ASP A 228 -4.36 24.74 11.05
C ASP A 228 -3.01 24.15 11.50
N GLU A 229 -2.95 23.56 12.70
CA GLU A 229 -1.74 22.92 13.21
C GLU A 229 -1.35 21.70 12.36
N ALA A 230 -2.31 20.85 11.98
CA ALA A 230 -2.06 19.70 11.13
C ALA A 230 -1.61 20.12 9.73
N GLU A 231 -2.16 21.21 9.19
CA GLU A 231 -1.72 21.80 7.91
C GLU A 231 -0.29 22.33 7.99
N ASP A 232 0.07 23.02 9.06
CA ASP A 232 1.44 23.52 9.29
C ASP A 232 2.46 22.36 9.41
N ILE A 233 2.07 21.26 10.09
CA ILE A 233 2.93 20.08 10.18
C ILE A 233 3.07 19.42 8.80
N TYR A 234 1.96 19.26 8.08
CA TYR A 234 1.96 18.67 6.74
C TYR A 234 2.83 19.48 5.76
N ALA A 235 2.76 20.81 5.81
CA ALA A 235 3.61 21.67 5.00
C ALA A 235 5.11 21.44 5.30
N ARG A 236 5.46 21.25 6.59
CA ARG A 236 6.85 20.95 7.00
C ARG A 236 7.33 19.54 6.59
N LEU A 237 6.42 18.62 6.29
CA LEU A 237 6.77 17.32 5.72
C LEU A 237 7.14 17.40 4.24
N ASP A 238 6.98 18.56 3.61
CA ASP A 238 7.21 18.80 2.18
C ASP A 238 6.39 17.85 1.28
N ALA A 239 5.22 17.43 1.77
CA ALA A 239 4.41 16.41 1.12
C ALA A 239 3.89 16.84 -0.27
N GLU A 240 3.63 18.14 -0.46
CA GLU A 240 3.20 18.67 -1.76
C GLU A 240 4.34 18.62 -2.80
N ALA A 241 5.61 18.75 -2.40
CA ALA A 241 6.73 18.55 -3.32
C ALA A 241 6.80 17.10 -3.83
N PHE A 242 6.50 16.10 -2.98
CA PHE A 242 6.37 14.71 -3.43
C PHE A 242 5.21 14.53 -4.40
N VAL A 243 4.06 15.17 -4.14
CA VAL A 243 2.91 15.15 -5.05
C VAL A 243 3.27 15.77 -6.39
N GLN A 244 3.89 16.96 -6.38
CA GLN A 244 4.31 17.64 -7.59
C GLN A 244 5.33 16.81 -8.38
N ARG A 245 6.31 16.21 -7.70
CA ARG A 245 7.28 15.32 -8.35
C ARG A 245 6.62 14.07 -8.94
N GLY A 246 5.62 13.53 -8.26
CA GLY A 246 4.80 12.42 -8.78
C GLY A 246 4.10 12.79 -10.07
N ARG A 247 3.46 13.98 -10.13
CA ARG A 247 2.80 14.50 -11.34
C ARG A 247 3.77 14.65 -12.51
N GLU A 248 4.96 15.20 -12.26
CA GLU A 248 6.02 15.32 -13.28
C GLU A 248 6.46 13.96 -13.84
N LEU A 249 6.37 12.90 -13.01
CA LEU A 249 6.65 11.53 -13.39
C LEU A 249 5.45 10.77 -13.95
N GLY A 250 4.33 11.45 -14.15
CA GLY A 250 3.12 10.88 -14.74
C GLY A 250 2.14 10.29 -13.73
N TRP A 251 2.29 10.58 -12.42
CA TRP A 251 1.26 10.20 -11.46
C TRP A 251 0.02 11.06 -11.63
N ASP A 252 -1.07 10.38 -11.63
CA ASP A 252 -2.39 10.97 -11.67
C ASP A 252 -2.94 11.09 -10.23
N ILE A 253 -2.51 12.14 -9.51
CA ILE A 253 -2.70 12.30 -8.06
C ILE A 253 -3.14 13.72 -7.68
#